data_1a5716c821f0fcee55aa8faf77652fa5
#
_entry.id   1a5716c821f0fcee55aa8faf77652fa5
#
_cell.length_a   1.000
_cell.length_b   1.000
_cell.length_c   1.000
_cell.angle_alpha   90.00
_cell.angle_beta   90.00
_cell.angle_gamma   90.00
#
_symmetry.space_group_name_H-M   'P 1'
#
loop_
_entity.id
_entity.type
_entity.pdbx_description
1 polymer ?
#
loop_
_entity_poly.entity_id
_entity_poly.type
_entity_poly.pdbx_seq_one_letter_code
_entity_poly.pdbx_strand_id
1 'polypeptide(L)'
;MSDNELAGATALVTGAGRGFGRGIATALSSAGAQVVGVARDRAALEEVRAALGESFTPVTADATDPIVAGQLTDAYRPAILVLNAGATPLPRPIQHHTWQTFSRNWDSDVQHVFNWVREALLAPLAPGSTVVTLSSAAALRGSPLSGGYAGAKAAIRWLTAYAAEESARDKLGINFVSLLPQLTPATALGAVYTAAYAARQGTDEASYIGGLGLGLTPEQAGQAITGLVTGPGPDHDAYLLTGAGLRPLT
;
A
#
# COMPACT_ATOMS: atom_id res chain seq x y z
N MET A 1 -13.13 19.62 1.13
CA MET A 1 -11.91 19.38 1.93
C MET A 1 -11.07 20.62 1.75
N SER A 2 -10.53 21.21 2.80
CA SER A 2 -9.65 22.39 2.69
C SER A 2 -8.32 21.94 2.06
N ASP A 3 -7.83 22.68 1.08
CA ASP A 3 -6.63 22.32 0.27
C ASP A 3 -5.31 22.32 1.07
N ASN A 4 -5.33 22.25 2.40
CA ASN A 4 -4.12 22.43 3.23
C ASN A 4 -4.16 21.68 4.59
N GLU A 5 -4.95 20.61 4.70
CA GLU A 5 -5.09 19.87 5.96
C GLU A 5 -3.80 19.18 6.43
N LEU A 6 -2.88 18.89 5.49
CA LEU A 6 -1.57 18.29 5.75
C LEU A 6 -0.40 19.25 5.59
N ALA A 7 -0.65 20.56 5.67
CA ALA A 7 0.42 21.56 5.57
C ALA A 7 1.51 21.33 6.62
N GLY A 8 2.76 21.26 6.15
CA GLY A 8 3.92 20.97 7.00
C GLY A 8 4.13 19.51 7.37
N ALA A 9 3.21 18.60 7.01
CA ALA A 9 3.41 17.18 7.22
C ALA A 9 4.30 16.58 6.12
N THR A 10 5.19 15.66 6.51
CA THR A 10 5.93 14.81 5.56
C THR A 10 5.24 13.47 5.44
N ALA A 11 4.96 13.06 4.20
CA ALA A 11 4.45 11.74 3.85
C ALA A 11 5.50 10.97 3.06
N LEU A 12 5.79 9.72 3.44
CA LEU A 12 6.65 8.83 2.69
C LEU A 12 5.82 7.70 2.08
N VAL A 13 5.90 7.53 0.74
CA VAL A 13 5.11 6.54 0.01
C VAL A 13 6.04 5.62 -0.77
N THR A 14 6.05 4.33 -0.44
CA THR A 14 6.78 3.32 -1.20
C THR A 14 5.97 2.84 -2.41
N GLY A 15 6.65 2.56 -3.53
CA GLY A 15 5.99 2.20 -4.78
C GLY A 15 5.23 3.38 -5.41
N ALA A 16 5.69 4.63 -5.22
CA ALA A 16 5.01 5.86 -5.61
C ALA A 16 4.94 6.11 -7.12
N GLY A 17 5.70 5.38 -7.95
CA GLY A 17 5.82 5.69 -9.38
C GLY A 17 4.59 5.34 -10.23
N ARG A 18 3.67 4.49 -9.76
CA ARG A 18 2.49 4.03 -10.53
C ARG A 18 1.35 3.51 -9.66
N GLY A 19 0.20 3.26 -10.29
CA GLY A 19 -0.96 2.62 -9.66
C GLY A 19 -1.40 3.31 -8.37
N PHE A 20 -1.73 2.54 -7.34
CA PHE A 20 -2.17 3.09 -6.06
C PHE A 20 -1.13 4.03 -5.44
N GLY A 21 0.16 3.68 -5.47
CA GLY A 21 1.21 4.52 -4.90
C GLY A 21 1.27 5.92 -5.51
N ARG A 22 1.11 6.04 -6.85
CA ARG A 22 1.02 7.34 -7.53
C ARG A 22 -0.24 8.10 -7.13
N GLY A 23 -1.40 7.42 -7.11
CA GLY A 23 -2.66 8.04 -6.68
C GLY A 23 -2.63 8.54 -5.24
N ILE A 24 -2.02 7.76 -4.34
CA ILE A 24 -1.82 8.13 -2.92
C ILE A 24 -0.88 9.35 -2.81
N ALA A 25 0.26 9.32 -3.48
CA ALA A 25 1.21 10.43 -3.49
C ALA A 25 0.55 11.73 -4.00
N THR A 26 -0.25 11.63 -5.07
CA THR A 26 -0.99 12.76 -5.63
C THR A 26 -2.01 13.32 -4.64
N ALA A 27 -2.80 12.46 -3.99
CA ALA A 27 -3.83 12.91 -3.05
C ALA A 27 -3.23 13.57 -1.79
N LEU A 28 -2.16 12.98 -1.22
CA LEU A 28 -1.45 13.55 -0.06
C LEU A 28 -0.80 14.90 -0.41
N SER A 29 -0.17 15.01 -1.58
CA SER A 29 0.38 16.27 -2.08
C SER A 29 -0.71 17.33 -2.27
N SER A 30 -1.86 16.97 -2.84
CA SER A 30 -3.00 17.88 -3.01
C SER A 30 -3.60 18.35 -1.68
N ALA A 31 -3.45 17.54 -0.61
CA ALA A 31 -3.85 17.94 0.74
C ALA A 31 -2.78 18.77 1.49
N GLY A 32 -1.66 19.12 0.84
CA GLY A 32 -0.60 20.00 1.37
C GLY A 32 0.61 19.31 1.96
N ALA A 33 0.69 17.96 1.92
CA ALA A 33 1.86 17.25 2.42
C ALA A 33 3.07 17.40 1.49
N GLN A 34 4.28 17.39 2.09
CA GLN A 34 5.52 17.15 1.37
C GLN A 34 5.69 15.63 1.21
N VAL A 35 5.66 15.14 -0.02
CA VAL A 35 5.65 13.71 -0.31
C VAL A 35 7.02 13.22 -0.75
N VAL A 36 7.58 12.24 -0.05
CA VAL A 36 8.78 11.49 -0.46
C VAL A 36 8.32 10.19 -1.14
N GLY A 37 8.54 10.10 -2.44
CA GLY A 37 8.15 8.92 -3.22
C GLY A 37 9.32 7.99 -3.48
N VAL A 38 9.22 6.74 -3.01
CA VAL A 38 10.28 5.72 -3.15
C VAL A 38 9.88 4.69 -4.19
N ALA A 39 10.72 4.45 -5.19
CA ALA A 39 10.57 3.35 -6.16
C ALA A 39 11.91 3.04 -6.84
N ARG A 40 12.00 1.87 -7.48
CA ARG A 40 13.19 1.48 -8.26
C ARG A 40 13.24 2.15 -9.65
N ASP A 41 12.08 2.47 -10.20
CA ASP A 41 11.94 3.09 -11.51
C ASP A 41 12.06 4.61 -11.38
N ARG A 42 13.24 5.13 -11.70
CA ARG A 42 13.52 6.56 -11.66
C ARG A 42 12.66 7.35 -12.65
N ALA A 43 12.46 6.83 -13.86
CA ALA A 43 11.68 7.55 -14.87
C ALA A 43 10.23 7.75 -14.43
N ALA A 44 9.61 6.70 -13.85
CA ALA A 44 8.27 6.80 -13.30
C ALA A 44 8.18 7.79 -12.13
N LEU A 45 9.21 7.90 -11.28
CA LEU A 45 9.25 8.91 -10.21
C LEU A 45 9.38 10.33 -10.75
N GLU A 46 10.19 10.54 -11.79
CA GLU A 46 10.35 11.86 -12.43
C GLU A 46 9.06 12.32 -13.12
N GLU A 47 8.27 11.38 -13.69
CA GLU A 47 6.92 11.72 -14.19
C GLU A 47 5.99 12.21 -13.07
N VAL A 48 6.04 11.57 -11.89
CA VAL A 48 5.28 12.03 -10.73
C VAL A 48 5.77 13.39 -10.25
N ARG A 49 7.10 13.59 -10.20
CA ARG A 49 7.72 14.88 -9.86
C ARG A 49 7.30 15.98 -10.82
N ALA A 50 7.29 15.71 -12.12
CA ALA A 50 6.84 16.68 -13.14
C ALA A 50 5.37 17.08 -12.94
N ALA A 51 4.52 16.17 -12.48
CA ALA A 51 3.10 16.42 -12.25
C ALA A 51 2.83 17.16 -10.92
N LEU A 52 3.58 16.84 -9.85
CA LEU A 52 3.33 17.35 -8.49
C LEU A 52 4.22 18.55 -8.10
N GLY A 53 5.26 18.83 -8.87
CA GLY A 53 6.16 19.96 -8.62
C GLY A 53 6.97 19.80 -7.32
N GLU A 54 7.21 20.90 -6.62
CA GLU A 54 8.06 20.97 -5.43
C GLU A 54 7.55 20.18 -4.23
N SER A 55 6.28 19.80 -4.20
CA SER A 55 5.69 19.00 -3.12
C SER A 55 6.07 17.51 -3.17
N PHE A 56 6.80 17.07 -4.21
CA PHE A 56 7.22 15.68 -4.36
C PHE A 56 8.74 15.54 -4.49
N THR A 57 9.34 14.72 -3.63
CA THR A 57 10.76 14.36 -3.65
C THR A 57 10.92 12.91 -4.13
N PRO A 58 11.49 12.68 -5.33
CA PRO A 58 11.75 11.33 -5.83
C PRO A 58 12.98 10.71 -5.17
N VAL A 59 12.85 9.47 -4.69
CA VAL A 59 13.95 8.66 -4.13
C VAL A 59 14.01 7.34 -4.87
N THR A 60 15.05 7.14 -5.68
CA THR A 60 15.28 5.89 -6.39
C THR A 60 15.98 4.89 -5.47
N ALA A 61 15.22 3.91 -4.96
CA ALA A 61 15.73 2.90 -4.04
C ALA A 61 14.89 1.60 -4.09
N ASP A 62 15.46 0.50 -3.58
CA ASP A 62 14.71 -0.72 -3.31
C ASP A 62 14.10 -0.66 -1.91
N ALA A 63 12.77 -0.63 -1.83
CA ALA A 63 12.06 -0.55 -0.56
C ALA A 63 12.18 -1.84 0.29
N THR A 64 12.69 -2.94 -0.26
CA THR A 64 12.97 -4.17 0.49
C THR A 64 14.29 -4.13 1.26
N ASP A 65 15.16 -3.17 0.95
CA ASP A 65 16.44 -3.01 1.62
C ASP A 65 16.25 -2.44 3.03
N PRO A 66 16.68 -3.14 4.11
CA PRO A 66 16.55 -2.65 5.48
C PRO A 66 17.36 -1.38 5.74
N ILE A 67 18.48 -1.17 5.02
CA ILE A 67 19.29 0.05 5.15
C ILE A 67 18.50 1.24 4.62
N VAL A 68 17.83 1.08 3.48
CA VAL A 68 16.96 2.11 2.89
C VAL A 68 15.82 2.46 3.84
N ALA A 69 15.18 1.45 4.46
CA ALA A 69 14.11 1.68 5.42
C ALA A 69 14.58 2.55 6.60
N GLY A 70 15.70 2.19 7.24
CA GLY A 70 16.27 2.94 8.35
C GLY A 70 16.69 4.36 7.97
N GLN A 71 17.46 4.50 6.88
CA GLN A 71 17.96 5.81 6.43
C GLN A 71 16.84 6.79 6.08
N LEU A 72 15.82 6.33 5.34
CA LEU A 72 14.74 7.21 4.91
C LEU A 72 13.77 7.55 6.07
N THR A 73 13.52 6.61 6.98
CA THR A 73 12.73 6.87 8.18
C THR A 73 13.42 7.90 9.07
N ASP A 74 14.73 7.80 9.27
CA ASP A 74 15.48 8.77 10.07
C ASP A 74 15.61 10.15 9.39
N ALA A 75 15.93 10.16 8.09
CA ALA A 75 16.14 11.41 7.35
C ALA A 75 14.85 12.25 7.20
N TYR A 76 13.72 11.61 6.99
CA TYR A 76 12.47 12.30 6.67
C TYR A 76 11.47 12.36 7.84
N ARG A 77 11.61 11.52 8.85
CA ARG A 77 10.73 11.46 10.02
C ARG A 77 9.24 11.61 9.66
N PRO A 78 8.70 10.75 8.78
CA PRO A 78 7.38 10.98 8.21
C PRO A 78 6.27 10.94 9.27
N ALA A 79 5.35 11.90 9.20
CA ALA A 79 4.10 11.85 9.94
C ALA A 79 3.13 10.81 9.32
N ILE A 80 3.28 10.54 8.02
CA ILE A 80 2.49 9.57 7.28
C ILE A 80 3.45 8.65 6.52
N LEU A 81 3.43 7.34 6.84
CA LEU A 81 4.23 6.32 6.16
C LEU A 81 3.32 5.34 5.44
N VAL A 82 3.36 5.32 4.10
CA VAL A 82 2.52 4.43 3.28
C VAL A 82 3.36 3.34 2.65
N LEU A 83 3.18 2.10 3.11
CA LEU A 83 3.90 0.92 2.67
C LEU A 83 3.10 0.20 1.57
N ASN A 84 3.28 0.68 0.32
CA ASN A 84 2.52 0.22 -0.84
C ASN A 84 3.36 -0.61 -1.83
N ALA A 85 4.69 -0.51 -1.81
CA ALA A 85 5.55 -1.27 -2.73
C ALA A 85 5.28 -2.78 -2.65
N GLY A 86 5.37 -3.45 -3.80
CA GLY A 86 5.21 -4.89 -3.88
C GLY A 86 5.54 -5.43 -5.26
N ALA A 87 5.79 -6.75 -5.34
CA ALA A 87 6.04 -7.44 -6.60
C ALA A 87 4.73 -7.83 -7.28
N THR A 88 4.72 -7.83 -8.61
CA THR A 88 3.60 -8.38 -9.38
C THR A 88 3.51 -9.88 -9.15
N PRO A 89 2.44 -10.41 -8.55
CA PRO A 89 2.27 -11.84 -8.35
C PRO A 89 1.99 -12.56 -9.68
N LEU A 90 2.13 -13.89 -9.66
CA LEU A 90 1.86 -14.74 -10.83
C LEU A 90 0.52 -15.44 -10.64
N PRO A 91 -0.53 -15.09 -11.40
CA PRO A 91 -1.84 -15.74 -11.30
C PRO A 91 -1.81 -17.10 -11.98
N ARG A 92 -1.58 -18.16 -11.22
CA ARG A 92 -1.60 -19.55 -11.71
C ARG A 92 -2.04 -20.52 -10.63
N PRO A 93 -2.56 -21.71 -10.99
CA PRO A 93 -2.89 -22.76 -10.05
C PRO A 93 -1.67 -23.23 -9.25
N ILE A 94 -1.91 -23.70 -8.01
CA ILE A 94 -0.85 -24.05 -7.06
C ILE A 94 0.14 -25.09 -7.62
N GLN A 95 -0.34 -26.08 -8.37
CA GLN A 95 0.50 -27.12 -8.96
C GLN A 95 1.46 -26.63 -10.05
N HIS A 96 1.29 -25.40 -10.53
CA HIS A 96 2.16 -24.76 -11.52
C HIS A 96 3.15 -23.77 -10.91
N HIS A 97 3.17 -23.63 -9.57
CA HIS A 97 4.19 -22.87 -8.86
C HIS A 97 5.41 -23.72 -8.53
N THR A 98 6.59 -23.14 -8.63
CA THR A 98 7.78 -23.56 -7.88
C THR A 98 7.81 -22.80 -6.55
N TRP A 99 8.61 -23.24 -5.58
CA TRP A 99 8.80 -22.47 -4.34
C TRP A 99 9.21 -21.02 -4.62
N GLN A 100 10.16 -20.82 -5.53
CA GLN A 100 10.64 -19.48 -5.91
C GLN A 100 9.52 -18.57 -6.46
N THR A 101 8.61 -19.11 -7.27
CA THR A 101 7.49 -18.31 -7.78
C THR A 101 6.37 -18.13 -6.76
N PHE A 102 6.24 -19.06 -5.82
CA PHE A 102 5.28 -18.97 -4.72
C PHE A 102 5.75 -17.97 -3.65
N SER A 103 7.02 -18.01 -3.23
CA SER A 103 7.57 -17.14 -2.19
C SER A 103 7.81 -15.69 -2.63
N ARG A 104 7.74 -15.40 -3.92
CA ARG A 104 8.09 -14.10 -4.50
C ARG A 104 7.53 -12.88 -3.74
N ASN A 105 6.25 -12.94 -3.34
CA ASN A 105 5.62 -11.84 -2.61
C ASN A 105 5.96 -11.86 -1.11
N TRP A 106 6.47 -12.97 -0.59
CA TRP A 106 7.05 -13.03 0.75
C TRP A 106 8.42 -12.33 0.76
N ASP A 107 9.27 -12.64 -0.22
CA ASP A 107 10.62 -12.09 -0.36
C ASP A 107 10.63 -10.61 -0.77
N SER A 108 9.49 -10.06 -1.19
CA SER A 108 9.34 -8.64 -1.53
C SER A 108 8.38 -7.91 -0.61
N ASP A 109 7.09 -8.25 -0.64
CA ASP A 109 6.04 -7.45 -0.01
C ASP A 109 6.09 -7.59 1.52
N VAL A 110 6.27 -8.83 2.04
CA VAL A 110 6.35 -9.06 3.49
C VAL A 110 7.66 -8.52 4.04
N GLN A 111 8.80 -8.79 3.38
CA GLN A 111 10.11 -8.28 3.78
C GLN A 111 10.14 -6.75 3.80
N HIS A 112 9.58 -6.10 2.77
CA HIS A 112 9.42 -4.65 2.72
C HIS A 112 8.68 -4.15 3.95
N VAL A 113 7.44 -4.61 4.20
CA VAL A 113 6.62 -4.14 5.31
C VAL A 113 7.30 -4.44 6.65
N PHE A 114 7.87 -5.63 6.83
CA PHE A 114 8.60 -6.00 8.04
C PHE A 114 9.73 -5.00 8.36
N ASN A 115 10.59 -4.68 7.37
CA ASN A 115 11.71 -3.78 7.59
C ASN A 115 11.25 -2.38 8.00
N TRP A 116 10.28 -1.80 7.31
CA TRP A 116 9.80 -0.45 7.59
C TRP A 116 9.03 -0.34 8.89
N VAL A 117 8.19 -1.32 9.22
CA VAL A 117 7.46 -1.38 10.49
C VAL A 117 8.44 -1.53 11.66
N ARG A 118 9.46 -2.39 11.49
CA ARG A 118 10.53 -2.57 12.47
C ARG A 118 11.26 -1.25 12.74
N GLU A 119 11.65 -0.51 11.72
CA GLU A 119 12.33 0.78 11.88
C GLU A 119 11.41 1.84 12.52
N ALA A 120 10.14 1.87 12.16
CA ALA A 120 9.15 2.78 12.75
C ALA A 120 8.93 2.54 14.26
N LEU A 121 9.21 1.32 14.76
CA LEU A 121 9.13 0.98 16.19
C LEU A 121 10.48 1.14 16.91
N LEU A 122 11.63 0.80 16.28
CA LEU A 122 12.95 0.86 16.89
C LEU A 122 13.48 2.30 17.06
N ALA A 123 13.25 3.15 16.06
CA ALA A 123 13.47 4.58 16.11
C ALA A 123 12.12 5.27 16.00
N PRO A 124 11.32 5.31 17.08
CA PRO A 124 9.91 5.62 17.01
C PRO A 124 9.63 6.91 16.24
N LEU A 125 8.67 6.84 15.32
CA LEU A 125 8.09 8.02 14.68
C LEU A 125 7.44 8.91 15.75
N ALA A 126 7.18 10.15 15.43
CA ALA A 126 6.54 11.07 16.36
C ALA A 126 5.14 10.55 16.76
N PRO A 127 4.71 10.74 18.03
CA PRO A 127 3.34 10.46 18.44
C PRO A 127 2.33 11.16 17.52
N GLY A 128 1.26 10.45 17.14
CA GLY A 128 0.29 10.90 16.15
C GLY A 128 0.61 10.50 14.72
N SER A 129 1.83 10.00 14.43
CA SER A 129 2.16 9.46 13.10
C SER A 129 1.29 8.26 12.74
N THR A 130 1.02 8.08 11.45
CA THR A 130 0.22 6.96 10.95
C THR A 130 1.00 6.16 9.90
N VAL A 131 1.14 4.86 10.15
CA VAL A 131 1.71 3.87 9.24
C VAL A 131 0.59 3.10 8.56
N VAL A 132 0.45 3.26 7.25
CA VAL A 132 -0.57 2.59 6.43
C VAL A 132 0.09 1.49 5.60
N THR A 133 -0.31 0.25 5.79
CA THR A 133 0.17 -0.88 4.96
C THR A 133 -0.86 -1.26 3.90
N LEU A 134 -0.41 -1.48 2.66
CA LEU A 134 -1.27 -1.99 1.59
C LEU A 134 -1.23 -3.53 1.58
N SER A 135 -2.23 -4.14 2.22
CA SER A 135 -2.54 -5.56 2.09
C SER A 135 -3.36 -5.81 0.80
N SER A 136 -4.39 -6.61 0.85
CA SER A 136 -5.32 -6.91 -0.25
C SER A 136 -6.56 -7.62 0.28
N ALA A 137 -7.71 -7.46 -0.37
CA ALA A 137 -8.89 -8.30 -0.11
C ALA A 137 -8.59 -9.81 -0.28
N ALA A 138 -7.56 -10.18 -1.04
CA ALA A 138 -7.08 -11.55 -1.13
C ALA A 138 -6.57 -12.13 0.19
N ALA A 139 -6.20 -11.28 1.16
CA ALA A 139 -5.82 -11.70 2.52
C ALA A 139 -6.99 -12.29 3.32
N LEU A 140 -8.22 -11.92 3.01
CA LEU A 140 -9.43 -12.42 3.67
C LEU A 140 -9.85 -13.77 3.11
N ARG A 141 -9.68 -13.93 1.80
CA ARG A 141 -10.02 -15.16 1.08
C ARG A 141 -9.16 -15.24 -0.17
N GLY A 142 -8.19 -16.14 -0.17
CA GLY A 142 -7.40 -16.46 -1.35
C GLY A 142 -8.24 -17.09 -2.46
N SER A 143 -7.62 -17.30 -3.60
CA SER A 143 -8.22 -17.99 -4.74
C SER A 143 -7.26 -19.02 -5.31
N PRO A 144 -7.72 -19.94 -6.19
CA PRO A 144 -6.84 -20.89 -6.87
C PRO A 144 -5.72 -20.25 -7.71
N LEU A 145 -5.84 -18.95 -8.05
CA LEU A 145 -4.82 -18.20 -8.79
C LEU A 145 -3.92 -17.33 -7.90
N SER A 146 -4.17 -17.27 -6.59
CA SER A 146 -3.43 -16.36 -5.69
C SER A 146 -1.98 -16.80 -5.45
N GLY A 147 -1.67 -18.10 -5.57
CA GLY A 147 -0.35 -18.61 -5.20
C GLY A 147 0.04 -18.20 -3.78
N GLY A 148 1.26 -17.72 -3.61
CA GLY A 148 1.74 -17.20 -2.32
C GLY A 148 1.29 -15.78 -1.98
N TYR A 149 0.68 -15.06 -2.93
CA TYR A 149 0.29 -13.66 -2.76
C TYR A 149 -0.73 -13.45 -1.63
N ALA A 150 -1.80 -14.28 -1.59
CA ALA A 150 -2.83 -14.13 -0.56
C ALA A 150 -2.25 -14.35 0.85
N GLY A 151 -1.37 -15.35 1.01
CA GLY A 151 -0.67 -15.60 2.27
C GLY A 151 0.27 -14.46 2.65
N ALA A 152 1.02 -13.91 1.69
CA ALA A 152 1.88 -12.74 1.92
C ALA A 152 1.06 -11.52 2.37
N LYS A 153 -0.08 -11.25 1.72
CA LYS A 153 -0.96 -10.13 2.10
C LYS A 153 -1.66 -10.36 3.45
N ALA A 154 -1.98 -11.60 3.81
CA ALA A 154 -2.45 -11.94 5.15
C ALA A 154 -1.36 -11.70 6.21
N ALA A 155 -0.11 -12.09 5.94
CA ALA A 155 1.03 -11.82 6.82
C ALA A 155 1.23 -10.32 7.05
N ILE A 156 1.10 -9.48 6.01
CA ILE A 156 1.18 -8.01 6.14
C ILE A 156 0.09 -7.49 7.08
N ARG A 157 -1.16 -7.97 6.95
CA ARG A 157 -2.24 -7.58 7.87
C ARG A 157 -1.87 -7.89 9.32
N TRP A 158 -1.37 -9.10 9.60
CA TRP A 158 -0.97 -9.50 10.95
C TRP A 158 0.23 -8.72 11.48
N LEU A 159 1.26 -8.50 10.66
CA LEU A 159 2.41 -7.66 11.05
C LEU A 159 1.97 -6.24 11.45
N THR A 160 0.98 -5.69 10.75
CA THR A 160 0.44 -4.36 11.06
C THR A 160 -0.29 -4.36 12.40
N ALA A 161 -1.12 -5.39 12.67
CA ALA A 161 -1.82 -5.53 13.94
C ALA A 161 -0.82 -5.71 15.11
N TYR A 162 0.20 -6.55 14.95
CA TYR A 162 1.25 -6.72 15.97
C TYR A 162 1.98 -5.39 16.26
N ALA A 163 2.27 -4.61 15.22
CA ALA A 163 2.90 -3.30 15.39
C ALA A 163 2.00 -2.31 16.15
N ALA A 164 0.69 -2.33 15.91
CA ALA A 164 -0.27 -1.54 16.65
C ALA A 164 -0.29 -1.92 18.14
N GLU A 165 -0.28 -3.22 18.46
CA GLU A 165 -0.20 -3.73 19.83
C GLU A 165 1.10 -3.29 20.53
N GLU A 166 2.25 -3.40 19.86
CA GLU A 166 3.54 -2.97 20.41
C GLU A 166 3.60 -1.45 20.62
N SER A 167 3.07 -0.65 19.67
CA SER A 167 2.95 0.80 19.81
C SER A 167 2.09 1.19 21.03
N ALA A 168 0.96 0.50 21.22
CA ALA A 168 0.09 0.72 22.37
C ALA A 168 0.75 0.31 23.69
N ARG A 169 1.40 -0.87 23.74
CA ARG A 169 2.11 -1.38 24.91
C ARG A 169 3.19 -0.41 25.38
N ASP A 170 4.00 0.10 24.47
CA ASP A 170 5.12 0.97 24.74
C ASP A 170 4.74 2.47 24.75
N LYS A 171 3.44 2.77 24.55
CA LYS A 171 2.86 4.13 24.56
C LYS A 171 3.54 5.07 23.55
N LEU A 172 3.86 4.55 22.37
CA LEU A 172 4.54 5.34 21.34
C LEU A 172 3.58 6.34 20.64
N GLY A 173 2.28 6.08 20.68
CA GLY A 173 1.28 6.95 20.05
C GLY A 173 1.32 6.90 18.52
N ILE A 174 1.89 5.85 17.92
CA ILE A 174 1.94 5.64 16.48
C ILE A 174 0.75 4.78 16.08
N ASN A 175 -0.03 5.22 15.10
CA ASN A 175 -1.12 4.45 14.53
C ASN A 175 -0.60 3.50 13.44
N PHE A 176 -0.97 2.23 13.50
CA PHE A 176 -0.70 1.24 12.45
C PHE A 176 -2.03 0.72 11.91
N VAL A 177 -2.22 0.79 10.60
CA VAL A 177 -3.47 0.40 9.95
C VAL A 177 -3.22 -0.33 8.63
N SER A 178 -3.96 -1.41 8.39
CA SER A 178 -3.86 -2.18 7.16
C SER A 178 -5.05 -1.88 6.24
N LEU A 179 -4.79 -1.44 5.01
CA LEU A 179 -5.82 -1.32 3.99
C LEU A 179 -5.79 -2.52 3.05
N LEU A 180 -6.97 -3.07 2.79
CA LEU A 180 -7.16 -4.24 1.94
C LEU A 180 -7.94 -3.83 0.67
N PRO A 181 -7.25 -3.34 -0.38
CA PRO A 181 -7.91 -3.00 -1.63
C PRO A 181 -8.59 -4.20 -2.28
N GLN A 182 -9.81 -3.99 -2.78
CA GLN A 182 -10.48 -4.96 -3.65
C GLN A 182 -9.75 -5.08 -4.99
N LEU A 183 -9.99 -6.18 -5.71
CA LEU A 183 -9.50 -6.34 -7.08
C LEU A 183 -10.06 -5.23 -7.98
N THR A 184 -9.17 -4.63 -8.77
CA THR A 184 -9.53 -3.59 -9.74
C THR A 184 -8.68 -3.69 -10.99
N PRO A 185 -9.24 -3.55 -12.18
CA PRO A 185 -8.48 -3.49 -13.44
C PRO A 185 -7.68 -2.18 -13.60
N ALA A 186 -7.93 -1.16 -12.78
CA ALA A 186 -7.30 0.15 -12.87
C ALA A 186 -5.80 0.17 -12.52
N THR A 187 -5.23 -0.97 -12.10
CA THR A 187 -3.80 -1.14 -11.85
C THR A 187 -3.21 -2.23 -12.71
N ALA A 188 -1.92 -2.15 -13.04
CA ALA A 188 -1.24 -3.18 -13.84
C ALA A 188 -1.34 -4.59 -13.19
N LEU A 189 -1.26 -4.68 -11.85
CA LEU A 189 -1.46 -5.92 -11.12
C LEU A 189 -2.90 -6.44 -11.31
N GLY A 190 -3.87 -5.56 -11.12
CA GLY A 190 -5.28 -5.93 -11.22
C GLY A 190 -5.68 -6.36 -12.63
N ALA A 191 -5.17 -5.69 -13.67
CA ALA A 191 -5.41 -6.08 -15.06
C ALA A 191 -4.91 -7.51 -15.36
N VAL A 192 -3.74 -7.89 -14.86
CA VAL A 192 -3.23 -9.27 -15.00
C VAL A 192 -4.15 -10.30 -14.34
N TYR A 193 -4.69 -9.97 -13.16
CA TYR A 193 -5.60 -10.88 -12.44
C TYR A 193 -6.99 -10.93 -13.06
N THR A 194 -7.55 -9.81 -13.53
CA THR A 194 -8.86 -9.81 -14.21
C THR A 194 -8.82 -10.66 -15.47
N ALA A 195 -7.79 -10.52 -16.30
CA ALA A 195 -7.58 -11.36 -17.47
C ALA A 195 -7.47 -12.87 -17.11
N ALA A 196 -6.69 -13.19 -16.07
CA ALA A 196 -6.51 -14.57 -15.62
C ALA A 196 -7.79 -15.19 -15.06
N TYR A 197 -8.60 -14.44 -14.33
CA TYR A 197 -9.90 -14.91 -13.83
C TYR A 197 -10.93 -15.06 -14.93
N ALA A 198 -11.01 -14.10 -15.88
CA ALA A 198 -11.87 -14.20 -17.04
C ALA A 198 -11.58 -15.48 -17.84
N ALA A 199 -10.29 -15.71 -18.15
CA ALA A 199 -9.86 -16.93 -18.85
C ALA A 199 -10.21 -18.21 -18.07
N ARG A 200 -10.04 -18.22 -16.73
CA ARG A 200 -10.38 -19.37 -15.88
C ARG A 200 -11.88 -19.67 -15.85
N GLN A 201 -12.72 -18.64 -15.95
CA GLN A 201 -14.19 -18.78 -15.99
C GLN A 201 -14.74 -19.02 -17.38
N GLY A 202 -13.90 -18.98 -18.42
CA GLY A 202 -14.33 -19.12 -19.81
C GLY A 202 -15.18 -17.94 -20.30
N THR A 203 -14.96 -16.74 -19.73
CA THR A 203 -15.64 -15.50 -20.11
C THR A 203 -14.66 -14.49 -20.70
N ASP A 204 -15.15 -13.48 -21.41
CA ASP A 204 -14.32 -12.36 -21.84
C ASP A 204 -14.03 -11.41 -20.67
N GLU A 205 -12.94 -10.64 -20.80
CA GLU A 205 -12.45 -9.78 -19.73
C GLU A 205 -13.43 -8.64 -19.39
N ALA A 206 -14.12 -8.08 -20.40
CA ALA A 206 -15.09 -7.00 -20.18
C ALA A 206 -16.30 -7.48 -19.37
N SER A 207 -16.82 -8.67 -19.68
CA SER A 207 -17.89 -9.31 -18.91
C SER A 207 -17.47 -9.61 -17.47
N TYR A 208 -16.23 -10.12 -17.28
CA TYR A 208 -15.70 -10.35 -15.94
C TYR A 208 -15.57 -9.05 -15.14
N ILE A 209 -15.00 -8.01 -15.71
CA ILE A 209 -14.86 -6.69 -15.07
C ILE A 209 -16.23 -6.09 -14.73
N GLY A 210 -17.20 -6.19 -15.62
CA GLY A 210 -18.59 -5.74 -15.39
C GLY A 210 -19.22 -6.40 -14.15
N GLY A 211 -18.85 -7.64 -13.84
CA GLY A 211 -19.31 -8.39 -12.66
C GLY A 211 -18.60 -8.00 -11.33
N LEU A 212 -17.50 -7.25 -11.37
CA LEU A 212 -16.79 -6.84 -10.15
C LEU A 212 -17.47 -5.72 -9.35
N GLY A 213 -18.48 -5.06 -9.90
CA GLY A 213 -19.19 -3.94 -9.30
C GLY A 213 -18.43 -2.60 -9.42
N LEU A 214 -18.60 -1.70 -8.46
CA LEU A 214 -17.93 -0.40 -8.47
C LEU A 214 -16.41 -0.57 -8.42
N GLY A 215 -15.76 -0.14 -9.50
CA GLY A 215 -14.29 -0.20 -9.61
C GLY A 215 -13.60 0.74 -8.63
N LEU A 216 -12.56 0.23 -7.97
CA LEU A 216 -11.66 1.06 -7.17
C LEU A 216 -10.60 1.67 -8.07
N THR A 217 -10.39 2.99 -8.00
CA THR A 217 -9.34 3.69 -8.75
C THR A 217 -8.15 4.08 -7.85
N PRO A 218 -6.97 4.37 -8.44
CA PRO A 218 -5.84 4.93 -7.69
C PRO A 218 -6.17 6.24 -6.96
N GLU A 219 -6.99 7.09 -7.55
CA GLU A 219 -7.43 8.37 -6.98
C GLU A 219 -8.32 8.13 -5.75
N GLN A 220 -9.25 7.20 -5.82
CA GLN A 220 -10.10 6.81 -4.69
C GLN A 220 -9.27 6.20 -3.54
N ALA A 221 -8.24 5.42 -3.85
CA ALA A 221 -7.32 4.90 -2.85
C ALA A 221 -6.55 6.04 -2.16
N GLY A 222 -6.10 7.02 -2.93
CA GLY A 222 -5.47 8.23 -2.41
C GLY A 222 -6.40 9.03 -1.49
N GLN A 223 -7.63 9.30 -1.95
CA GLN A 223 -8.65 10.02 -1.17
C GLN A 223 -8.99 9.30 0.14
N ALA A 224 -9.11 7.97 0.10
CA ALA A 224 -9.41 7.16 1.29
C ALA A 224 -8.28 7.26 2.34
N ILE A 225 -7.01 7.20 1.92
CA ILE A 225 -5.87 7.35 2.82
C ILE A 225 -5.80 8.78 3.36
N THR A 226 -5.96 9.78 2.50
CA THR A 226 -5.98 11.19 2.94
C THR A 226 -7.06 11.40 4.00
N GLY A 227 -8.29 10.96 3.76
CA GLY A 227 -9.38 11.07 4.75
C GLY A 227 -9.11 10.33 6.07
N LEU A 228 -8.38 9.21 6.01
CA LEU A 228 -8.01 8.46 7.20
C LEU A 228 -6.98 9.20 8.07
N VAL A 229 -6.03 9.91 7.44
CA VAL A 229 -4.94 10.59 8.16
C VAL A 229 -5.24 12.05 8.51
N THR A 230 -6.24 12.68 7.85
CA THR A 230 -6.72 14.04 8.20
C THR A 230 -7.90 14.01 9.17
N GLY A 231 -8.56 12.86 9.32
CA GLY A 231 -9.65 12.65 10.25
C GLY A 231 -9.18 12.41 11.69
N PRO A 232 -10.05 11.86 12.54
CA PRO A 232 -9.73 11.54 13.95
C PRO A 232 -8.70 10.41 14.08
N GLY A 233 -8.20 9.87 12.98
CA GLY A 233 -7.33 8.72 12.91
C GLY A 233 -8.09 7.40 12.71
N PRO A 234 -7.37 6.28 12.50
CA PRO A 234 -7.98 4.98 12.33
C PRO A 234 -8.59 4.50 13.65
N ASP A 235 -9.85 4.08 13.62
CA ASP A 235 -10.58 3.50 14.75
C ASP A 235 -10.58 1.94 14.72
N HIS A 236 -9.98 1.35 13.68
CA HIS A 236 -9.80 -0.09 13.50
C HIS A 236 -8.41 -0.40 12.91
N ASP A 237 -7.91 -1.62 13.18
CA ASP A 237 -6.59 -2.06 12.70
C ASP A 237 -6.57 -2.35 11.20
N ALA A 238 -7.73 -2.61 10.60
CA ALA A 238 -7.83 -2.94 9.18
C ALA A 238 -9.15 -2.49 8.55
N TYR A 239 -9.07 -2.09 7.27
CA TYR A 239 -10.22 -1.71 6.46
C TYR A 239 -10.19 -2.38 5.10
N LEU A 240 -11.33 -2.88 4.65
CA LEU A 240 -11.54 -3.21 3.24
C LEU A 240 -11.72 -1.89 2.47
N LEU A 241 -10.91 -1.70 1.42
CA LEU A 241 -10.99 -0.55 0.52
C LEU A 241 -11.68 -0.95 -0.77
N THR A 242 -12.81 -0.34 -1.05
CA THR A 242 -13.66 -0.58 -2.23
C THR A 242 -13.91 0.71 -2.99
N GLY A 243 -14.52 0.62 -4.18
CA GLY A 243 -14.99 1.81 -4.90
C GLY A 243 -16.03 2.64 -4.16
N ALA A 244 -16.66 2.08 -3.10
CA ALA A 244 -17.58 2.78 -2.20
C ALA A 244 -16.90 3.39 -0.97
N GLY A 245 -15.57 3.22 -0.82
CA GLY A 245 -14.81 3.74 0.32
C GLY A 245 -14.32 2.66 1.29
N LEU A 246 -13.95 3.08 2.50
CA LEU A 246 -13.43 2.23 3.57
C LEU A 246 -14.57 1.55 4.35
N ARG A 247 -14.39 0.25 4.60
CA ARG A 247 -15.25 -0.53 5.49
C ARG A 247 -14.38 -1.21 6.56
N PRO A 248 -14.62 -0.95 7.85
CA PRO A 248 -13.89 -1.60 8.94
C PRO A 248 -13.93 -3.12 8.84
N LEU A 249 -12.85 -3.77 9.24
CA LEU A 249 -12.73 -5.22 9.39
C LEU A 249 -12.53 -5.54 10.88
N THR A 250 -13.35 -6.42 11.36
CA THR A 250 -13.23 -7.01 12.72
C THR A 250 -12.32 -8.22 12.68
#